data_3cea4c50e0870e56b220bce5f82457a5
#
_entry.id   3cea4c50e0870e56b220bce5f82457a5
#
_cell.length_a   1.000
_cell.length_b   1.000
_cell.length_c   1.000
_cell.angle_alpha   90.00
_cell.angle_beta   90.00
_cell.angle_gamma   90.00
#
_symmetry.space_group_name_H-M   'P 1'
#
loop_
_entity.id
_entity.type
_entity.pdbx_description
1 polymer ?
#
loop_
_entity_poly.entity_id
_entity_poly.type
_entity_poly.pdbx_seq_one_letter_code
_entity_poly.pdbx_strand_id
1 'polypeptide(L)'
;MIYEYRKMKTAYLSSAYLAPVEYYTKLVTYDKIYIEQHDHYMKQTYRNRCTIAGPDGEIALSIPIIKPENLKCPMKDIRISDHGNWRHMHWNAIESAYNSTPFFEYYRDDFYPFYEKKYVFLADFNEELCHLICQLADIQPDITRTTEYKTDFTPDEYDFREAIHPKRDFRQTDPEFIPRAYYQVFEHRNGFRPN
;
A
#
# COMPACT_ATOMS: atom_id res chain seq x y z
N MET A 1 10.76 35.50 21.35
CA MET A 1 10.47 34.07 21.08
C MET A 1 10.07 34.01 19.61
N ILE A 2 11.02 33.63 18.73
CA ILE A 2 10.77 33.50 17.28
C ILE A 2 10.11 32.12 17.11
N TYR A 3 8.80 32.10 16.81
CA TYR A 3 8.15 30.86 16.36
C TYR A 3 8.72 30.54 14.98
N GLU A 4 9.67 29.61 14.91
CA GLU A 4 9.97 28.97 13.63
C GLU A 4 8.70 28.28 13.16
N TYR A 5 8.09 28.81 12.11
CA TYR A 5 7.01 28.12 11.40
C TYR A 5 7.60 26.83 10.85
N ARG A 6 7.28 25.70 11.47
CA ARG A 6 7.59 24.38 10.90
C ARG A 6 6.94 24.32 9.52
N LYS A 7 7.77 24.25 8.48
CA LYS A 7 7.27 24.09 7.11
C LYS A 7 6.54 22.78 6.98
N MET A 8 5.36 22.81 6.36
CA MET A 8 4.58 21.62 6.05
C MET A 8 5.35 20.74 5.05
N LYS A 9 5.57 19.49 5.43
CA LYS A 9 6.17 18.48 4.56
C LYS A 9 5.08 17.70 3.84
N THR A 10 5.21 17.56 2.53
CA THR A 10 4.25 16.88 1.67
C THR A 10 4.89 15.64 1.03
N ALA A 11 4.19 14.50 1.02
CA ALA A 11 4.62 13.30 0.31
C ALA A 11 3.66 12.95 -0.83
N TYR A 12 4.24 12.53 -1.96
CA TYR A 12 3.53 11.98 -3.10
C TYR A 12 3.76 10.47 -3.16
N LEU A 13 2.68 9.70 -3.15
CA LEU A 13 2.67 8.24 -3.11
C LEU A 13 1.86 7.68 -4.28
N SER A 14 2.22 6.50 -4.74
CA SER A 14 1.36 5.73 -5.65
C SER A 14 0.23 5.05 -4.86
N SER A 15 -0.91 4.80 -5.52
CA SER A 15 -1.93 3.89 -4.98
C SER A 15 -1.33 2.50 -4.75
N ALA A 16 -1.61 1.86 -3.62
CA ALA A 16 -1.01 0.57 -3.27
C ALA A 16 -2.00 -0.39 -2.61
N TYR A 17 -1.95 -1.65 -3.04
CA TYR A 17 -2.70 -2.77 -2.45
C TYR A 17 -1.92 -3.35 -1.27
N LEU A 18 -2.49 -3.30 -0.06
CA LEU A 18 -1.83 -3.76 1.18
C LEU A 18 -0.34 -3.35 1.19
N ALA A 19 -0.13 -2.04 1.22
CA ALA A 19 1.19 -1.43 1.08
C ALA A 19 2.20 -1.96 2.13
N PRO A 20 3.51 -1.88 1.86
CA PRO A 20 4.53 -2.25 2.83
C PRO A 20 4.59 -1.26 4.01
N VAL A 21 5.25 -1.64 5.10
CA VAL A 21 5.39 -0.80 6.32
C VAL A 21 6.00 0.56 5.99
N GLU A 22 6.99 0.61 5.11
CA GLU A 22 7.61 1.84 4.59
C GLU A 22 6.57 2.88 4.14
N TYR A 23 5.55 2.44 3.42
CA TYR A 23 4.46 3.31 2.93
C TYR A 23 3.70 3.98 4.07
N TYR A 24 3.30 3.21 5.10
CA TYR A 24 2.56 3.72 6.24
C TYR A 24 3.39 4.67 7.10
N THR A 25 4.72 4.52 7.12
CA THR A 25 5.59 5.50 7.79
C THR A 25 5.49 6.89 7.16
N LYS A 26 5.28 6.97 5.83
CA LYS A 26 5.06 8.26 5.15
C LYS A 26 3.73 8.89 5.57
N LEU A 27 2.67 8.07 5.70
CA LEU A 27 1.37 8.55 6.16
C LEU A 27 1.42 9.16 7.57
N VAL A 28 2.35 8.71 8.41
CA VAL A 28 2.54 9.25 9.79
C VAL A 28 3.49 10.45 9.82
N THR A 29 4.50 10.45 8.95
CA THR A 29 5.61 11.42 9.05
C THR A 29 5.32 12.74 8.36
N TYR A 30 4.55 12.71 7.27
CA TYR A 30 4.28 13.89 6.44
C TYR A 30 2.96 14.55 6.80
N ASP A 31 2.95 15.89 6.79
CA ASP A 31 1.78 16.68 7.17
C ASP A 31 0.66 16.61 6.11
N LYS A 32 1.03 16.38 4.83
CA LYS A 32 0.09 16.21 3.71
C LYS A 32 0.53 15.06 2.81
N ILE A 33 -0.44 14.26 2.39
CA ILE A 33 -0.22 13.13 1.49
C ILE A 33 -1.02 13.31 0.20
N TYR A 34 -0.37 13.18 -0.93
CA TYR A 34 -1.03 13.07 -2.23
C TYR A 34 -0.90 11.66 -2.79
N ILE A 35 -2.03 11.03 -3.09
CA ILE A 35 -2.07 9.73 -3.79
C ILE A 35 -2.24 9.99 -5.28
N GLU A 36 -1.24 9.57 -6.04
CA GLU A 36 -1.17 9.78 -7.48
C GLU A 36 -2.24 8.99 -8.24
N GLN A 37 -2.99 9.71 -9.08
CA GLN A 37 -4.09 9.15 -9.87
C GLN A 37 -3.81 9.17 -11.38
N HIS A 38 -2.87 10.01 -11.83
CA HIS A 38 -2.60 10.31 -13.24
C HIS A 38 -1.34 9.66 -13.78
N ASP A 39 -0.57 8.94 -12.91
CA ASP A 39 0.55 8.12 -13.36
C ASP A 39 0.05 6.94 -14.21
N HIS A 40 0.92 6.44 -15.08
CA HIS A 40 0.58 5.26 -15.86
C HIS A 40 0.69 3.99 -15.01
N TYR A 41 -0.33 3.15 -15.10
CA TYR A 41 -0.29 1.86 -14.44
C TYR A 41 0.93 1.04 -14.87
N MET A 42 1.70 0.61 -13.89
CA MET A 42 2.84 -0.27 -14.07
C MET A 42 2.60 -1.64 -13.43
N LYS A 43 2.85 -2.69 -14.21
CA LYS A 43 2.78 -4.07 -13.74
C LYS A 43 3.90 -4.38 -12.73
N GLN A 44 3.65 -5.34 -11.85
CA GLN A 44 4.62 -5.81 -10.86
C GLN A 44 5.09 -4.72 -9.88
N THR A 45 4.17 -3.83 -9.53
CA THR A 45 4.34 -2.80 -8.50
C THR A 45 3.34 -3.06 -7.37
N TYR A 46 3.45 -2.33 -6.28
CA TYR A 46 2.47 -2.39 -5.19
C TYR A 46 1.06 -1.91 -5.60
N ARG A 47 0.86 -1.31 -6.78
CA ARG A 47 -0.46 -0.83 -7.23
C ARG A 47 -1.52 -1.91 -7.24
N ASN A 48 -1.17 -3.14 -7.67
CA ASN A 48 -2.10 -4.27 -7.67
C ASN A 48 -1.53 -5.54 -7.05
N ARG A 49 -0.40 -5.45 -6.35
CA ARG A 49 0.28 -6.61 -5.78
C ARG A 49 0.78 -6.28 -4.38
N CYS A 50 0.58 -7.22 -3.46
CA CYS A 50 1.28 -7.24 -2.17
C CYS A 50 2.00 -8.57 -1.98
N THR A 51 2.81 -8.63 -0.94
CA THR A 51 3.45 -9.85 -0.47
C THR A 51 3.07 -10.05 0.99
N ILE A 52 2.57 -11.23 1.34
CA ILE A 52 2.31 -11.62 2.72
C ILE A 52 3.29 -12.69 3.17
N ALA A 53 3.55 -12.77 4.47
CA ALA A 53 4.33 -13.86 5.03
C ALA A 53 3.49 -15.14 5.06
N GLY A 54 4.09 -16.24 4.65
CA GLY A 54 3.51 -17.58 4.74
C GLY A 54 4.46 -18.55 5.46
N PRO A 55 4.00 -19.77 5.76
CA PRO A 55 4.80 -20.76 6.50
C PRO A 55 6.08 -21.18 5.74
N ASP A 56 6.04 -21.20 4.42
CA ASP A 56 7.16 -21.63 3.57
C ASP A 56 7.85 -20.46 2.84
N GLY A 57 7.57 -19.21 3.27
CA GLY A 57 8.14 -18.01 2.68
C GLY A 57 7.10 -16.98 2.25
N GLU A 58 7.46 -16.17 1.28
CA GLU A 58 6.61 -15.09 0.78
C GLU A 58 5.52 -15.60 -0.16
N ILE A 59 4.30 -15.11 0.03
CA ILE A 59 3.15 -15.35 -0.83
C ILE A 59 2.77 -14.04 -1.52
N ALA A 60 2.90 -14.02 -2.85
CA ALA A 60 2.51 -12.85 -3.63
C ALA A 60 1.02 -12.92 -3.99
N LEU A 61 0.27 -11.88 -3.63
CA LEU A 61 -1.13 -11.70 -3.97
C LEU A 61 -1.25 -10.61 -5.03
N SER A 62 -1.84 -10.93 -6.18
CA SER A 62 -1.97 -9.99 -7.29
C SER A 62 -3.42 -9.87 -7.72
N ILE A 63 -3.97 -8.66 -7.64
CA ILE A 63 -5.31 -8.35 -8.13
C ILE A 63 -5.29 -8.35 -9.66
N PRO A 64 -6.11 -9.17 -10.35
CA PRO A 64 -6.21 -9.14 -11.79
C PRO A 64 -6.89 -7.85 -12.25
N ILE A 65 -6.41 -7.27 -13.33
CA ILE A 65 -6.99 -6.09 -13.95
C ILE A 65 -7.53 -6.39 -15.35
N ILE A 66 -8.52 -5.65 -15.76
CA ILE A 66 -8.96 -5.61 -17.17
C ILE A 66 -7.83 -4.94 -17.95
N LYS A 67 -7.32 -5.63 -18.97
CA LYS A 67 -6.25 -5.08 -19.80
C LYS A 67 -6.73 -3.77 -20.45
N PRO A 68 -6.10 -2.63 -20.16
CA PRO A 68 -6.51 -1.39 -20.78
C PRO A 68 -6.18 -1.39 -22.27
N GLU A 69 -7.01 -0.71 -23.06
CA GLU A 69 -6.80 -0.56 -24.50
C GLU A 69 -5.51 0.21 -24.79
N ASN A 70 -5.24 1.24 -24.00
CA ASN A 70 -4.03 2.05 -24.08
C ASN A 70 -2.98 1.60 -23.07
N LEU A 71 -1.73 1.43 -23.51
CA LEU A 71 -0.59 1.12 -22.64
C LEU A 71 -0.33 2.19 -21.57
N LYS A 72 -0.75 3.44 -21.84
CA LYS A 72 -0.61 4.59 -20.94
C LYS A 72 -1.93 4.92 -20.22
N CYS A 73 -2.58 3.90 -19.66
CA CYS A 73 -3.81 4.10 -18.88
C CYS A 73 -3.48 4.70 -17.51
N PRO A 74 -4.10 5.82 -17.12
CA PRO A 74 -3.92 6.38 -15.77
C PRO A 74 -4.41 5.42 -14.68
N MET A 75 -3.77 5.49 -13.50
CA MET A 75 -4.10 4.61 -12.38
C MET A 75 -5.57 4.69 -11.97
N LYS A 76 -6.18 5.88 -12.01
CA LYS A 76 -7.60 6.11 -11.69
C LYS A 76 -8.57 5.34 -12.58
N ASP A 77 -8.16 5.00 -13.81
CA ASP A 77 -9.01 4.33 -14.81
C ASP A 77 -8.79 2.81 -14.87
N ILE A 78 -7.87 2.28 -14.05
CA ILE A 78 -7.59 0.85 -13.99
C ILE A 78 -8.74 0.11 -13.32
N ARG A 79 -9.33 -0.84 -14.07
CA ARG A 79 -10.46 -1.64 -13.62
C ARG A 79 -10.03 -3.02 -13.14
N ILE A 80 -10.62 -3.46 -12.03
CA ILE A 80 -10.43 -4.81 -11.51
C ILE A 80 -11.17 -5.82 -12.40
N SER A 81 -10.52 -6.94 -12.68
CA SER A 81 -11.14 -8.08 -13.36
C SER A 81 -11.70 -9.07 -12.34
N ASP A 82 -12.87 -9.63 -12.63
CA ASP A 82 -13.45 -10.73 -11.83
C ASP A 82 -12.93 -12.12 -12.25
N HIS A 83 -11.95 -12.17 -13.15
CA HIS A 83 -11.39 -13.44 -13.61
C HIS A 83 -10.62 -14.16 -12.50
N GLY A 84 -10.78 -15.49 -12.42
CA GLY A 84 -9.93 -16.37 -11.60
C GLY A 84 -10.28 -16.42 -10.11
N ASN A 85 -11.45 -15.96 -9.69
CA ASN A 85 -11.91 -16.00 -8.27
C ASN A 85 -10.86 -15.48 -7.27
N TRP A 86 -10.11 -14.43 -7.68
CA TRP A 86 -8.97 -13.91 -6.95
C TRP A 86 -9.32 -13.46 -5.51
N ARG A 87 -10.54 -12.93 -5.28
CA ARG A 87 -10.97 -12.48 -3.95
C ARG A 87 -10.93 -13.62 -2.96
N HIS A 88 -11.55 -14.74 -3.31
CA HIS A 88 -11.56 -15.92 -2.46
C HIS A 88 -10.14 -16.48 -2.25
N MET A 89 -9.31 -16.52 -3.29
CA MET A 89 -7.92 -16.98 -3.17
C MET A 89 -7.09 -16.08 -2.26
N HIS A 90 -7.22 -14.76 -2.39
CA HIS A 90 -6.51 -13.81 -1.53
C HIS A 90 -6.97 -13.92 -0.09
N TRP A 91 -8.30 -13.98 0.12
CA TRP A 91 -8.84 -14.13 1.47
C TRP A 91 -8.35 -15.41 2.15
N ASN A 92 -8.45 -16.55 1.47
CA ASN A 92 -7.97 -17.82 2.01
C ASN A 92 -6.47 -17.80 2.30
N ALA A 93 -5.67 -17.14 1.49
CA ALA A 93 -4.24 -16.99 1.74
C ALA A 93 -3.97 -16.15 3.01
N ILE A 94 -4.67 -15.03 3.18
CA ILE A 94 -4.58 -14.17 4.35
C ILE A 94 -5.05 -14.91 5.60
N GLU A 95 -6.23 -15.52 5.55
CA GLU A 95 -6.78 -16.28 6.68
C GLU A 95 -5.86 -17.45 7.07
N SER A 96 -5.38 -18.23 6.10
CA SER A 96 -4.46 -19.34 6.37
C SER A 96 -3.13 -18.88 6.96
N ALA A 97 -2.64 -17.71 6.56
CA ALA A 97 -1.38 -17.17 7.06
C ALA A 97 -1.51 -16.60 8.48
N TYR A 98 -2.63 -15.97 8.81
CA TYR A 98 -2.74 -15.15 10.02
C TYR A 98 -3.76 -15.63 11.06
N ASN A 99 -4.61 -16.63 10.76
CA ASN A 99 -5.66 -17.11 11.66
C ASN A 99 -5.14 -17.60 13.04
N SER A 100 -3.87 -18.01 13.10
CA SER A 100 -3.23 -18.41 14.37
C SER A 100 -2.60 -17.25 15.14
N THR A 101 -2.69 -16.02 14.65
CA THR A 101 -2.16 -14.85 15.35
C THR A 101 -3.11 -14.37 16.43
N PRO A 102 -2.60 -13.82 17.57
CA PRO A 102 -3.44 -13.47 18.72
C PRO A 102 -4.59 -12.49 18.43
N PHE A 103 -4.47 -11.66 17.41
CA PHE A 103 -5.43 -10.58 17.15
C PHE A 103 -6.18 -10.72 15.82
N PHE A 104 -5.92 -11.74 15.03
CA PHE A 104 -6.55 -11.87 13.70
C PHE A 104 -8.08 -11.97 13.79
N GLU A 105 -8.61 -12.66 14.79
CA GLU A 105 -10.06 -12.79 14.98
C GLU A 105 -10.77 -11.43 15.15
N TYR A 106 -10.09 -10.41 15.72
CA TYR A 106 -10.64 -9.07 15.92
C TYR A 106 -10.64 -8.24 14.63
N TYR A 107 -9.66 -8.47 13.75
CA TYR A 107 -9.53 -7.71 12.50
C TYR A 107 -10.17 -8.41 11.30
N ARG A 108 -10.44 -9.71 11.40
CA ARG A 108 -10.97 -10.54 10.33
C ARG A 108 -12.22 -9.95 9.71
N ASP A 109 -13.19 -9.54 10.54
CA ASP A 109 -14.49 -9.05 10.09
C ASP A 109 -14.42 -7.65 9.45
N ASP A 110 -13.37 -6.89 9.73
CA ASP A 110 -13.10 -5.60 9.07
C ASP A 110 -12.52 -5.79 7.67
N PHE A 111 -11.63 -6.78 7.48
CA PHE A 111 -11.00 -7.04 6.20
C PHE A 111 -11.85 -7.89 5.24
N TYR A 112 -12.62 -8.85 5.74
CA TYR A 112 -13.37 -9.79 4.93
C TYR A 112 -14.31 -9.14 3.90
N PRO A 113 -15.05 -8.07 4.21
CA PRO A 113 -15.95 -7.40 3.27
C PRO A 113 -15.26 -6.89 1.99
N PHE A 114 -13.98 -6.57 2.06
CA PHE A 114 -13.19 -6.15 0.89
C PHE A 114 -13.04 -7.27 -0.15
N TYR A 115 -13.07 -8.51 0.29
CA TYR A 115 -12.93 -9.69 -0.57
C TYR A 115 -14.28 -10.27 -1.01
N GLU A 116 -15.40 -9.78 -0.47
CA GLU A 116 -16.74 -10.10 -0.94
C GLU A 116 -17.31 -9.06 -1.89
N LYS A 117 -17.14 -7.76 -1.53
CA LYS A 117 -17.60 -6.63 -2.32
C LYS A 117 -16.88 -6.57 -3.66
N LYS A 118 -17.62 -6.25 -4.72
CA LYS A 118 -17.04 -5.97 -6.03
C LYS A 118 -16.69 -4.50 -6.15
N TYR A 119 -15.43 -4.25 -6.44
CA TYR A 119 -14.92 -2.93 -6.79
C TYR A 119 -14.70 -2.83 -8.30
N VAL A 120 -15.06 -1.71 -8.88
CA VAL A 120 -14.85 -1.45 -10.30
C VAL A 120 -13.42 -0.96 -10.54
N PHE A 121 -12.98 0.03 -9.77
CA PHE A 121 -11.67 0.65 -9.94
C PHE A 121 -10.68 0.18 -8.86
N LEU A 122 -9.46 -0.07 -9.32
CA LEU A 122 -8.37 -0.51 -8.44
C LEU A 122 -7.97 0.59 -7.43
N ALA A 123 -8.00 1.85 -7.87
CA ALA A 123 -7.67 2.98 -7.01
C ALA A 123 -8.64 3.09 -5.83
N ASP A 124 -9.96 2.90 -6.05
CA ASP A 124 -10.96 2.97 -5.00
C ASP A 124 -10.82 1.83 -4.00
N PHE A 125 -10.56 0.61 -4.48
CA PHE A 125 -10.29 -0.54 -3.62
C PHE A 125 -9.08 -0.31 -2.71
N ASN A 126 -7.97 0.16 -3.28
CA ASN A 126 -6.74 0.41 -2.55
C ASN A 126 -6.93 1.52 -1.50
N GLU A 127 -7.65 2.58 -1.85
CA GLU A 127 -7.89 3.71 -0.95
C GLU A 127 -8.78 3.33 0.23
N GLU A 128 -9.90 2.64 -0.01
CA GLU A 128 -10.77 2.18 1.08
C GLU A 128 -10.01 1.23 2.01
N LEU A 129 -9.20 0.31 1.45
CA LEU A 129 -8.38 -0.61 2.25
C LEU A 129 -7.27 0.11 3.03
N CYS A 130 -6.63 1.12 2.44
CA CYS A 130 -5.66 1.97 3.12
C CYS A 130 -6.31 2.73 4.29
N HIS A 131 -7.50 3.28 4.09
CA HIS A 131 -8.27 3.95 5.16
C HIS A 131 -8.59 2.99 6.30
N LEU A 132 -9.02 1.76 6.01
CA LEU A 132 -9.24 0.74 7.04
C LEU A 132 -7.96 0.51 7.86
N ILE A 133 -6.82 0.29 7.20
CA ILE A 133 -5.55 0.04 7.89
C ILE A 133 -5.15 1.25 8.74
N CYS A 134 -5.31 2.47 8.23
CA CYS A 134 -5.07 3.69 9.00
C CYS A 134 -5.95 3.76 10.26
N GLN A 135 -7.23 3.44 10.11
CA GLN A 135 -8.17 3.41 11.24
C GLN A 135 -7.77 2.37 12.29
N LEU A 136 -7.41 1.15 11.86
CA LEU A 136 -7.01 0.07 12.77
C LEU A 136 -5.65 0.34 13.44
N ALA A 137 -4.78 1.10 12.79
CA ALA A 137 -3.47 1.52 13.33
C ALA A 137 -3.54 2.83 14.14
N ASP A 138 -4.74 3.42 14.31
CA ASP A 138 -4.97 4.71 14.99
C ASP A 138 -4.10 5.85 14.42
N ILE A 139 -3.99 5.92 13.08
CA ILE A 139 -3.33 7.00 12.37
C ILE A 139 -4.33 7.79 11.52
N GLN A 140 -4.19 9.11 11.48
CA GLN A 140 -5.12 10.01 10.81
C GLN A 140 -4.38 10.92 9.81
N PRO A 141 -3.90 10.37 8.68
CA PRO A 141 -3.18 11.15 7.69
C PRO A 141 -4.12 12.09 6.91
N ASP A 142 -3.63 13.26 6.54
CA ASP A 142 -4.32 14.15 5.60
C ASP A 142 -4.05 13.69 4.16
N ILE A 143 -4.90 12.81 3.64
CA ILE A 143 -4.77 12.21 2.30
C ILE A 143 -5.68 12.94 1.30
N THR A 144 -5.12 13.25 0.13
CA THR A 144 -5.83 13.82 -1.01
C THR A 144 -5.39 13.12 -2.31
N ARG A 145 -6.30 12.91 -3.26
CA ARG A 145 -5.95 12.44 -4.61
C ARG A 145 -5.35 13.59 -5.42
N THR A 146 -4.34 13.30 -6.25
CA THR A 146 -3.85 14.29 -7.21
C THR A 146 -4.92 14.60 -8.26
N THR A 147 -4.92 15.84 -8.76
CA THR A 147 -5.79 16.30 -9.88
C THR A 147 -5.07 16.28 -11.21
N GLU A 148 -3.72 16.26 -11.17
CA GLU A 148 -2.84 16.19 -12.33
C GLU A 148 -1.53 15.48 -11.95
N TYR A 149 -0.77 15.03 -12.95
CA TYR A 149 0.55 14.44 -12.73
C TYR A 149 1.59 15.54 -12.50
N LYS A 150 2.16 15.56 -11.30
CA LYS A 150 3.18 16.55 -10.93
C LYS A 150 4.59 16.04 -11.24
N THR A 151 5.42 16.91 -11.84
CA THR A 151 6.82 16.62 -12.19
C THR A 151 7.84 17.44 -11.39
N ASP A 152 7.43 18.63 -10.95
CA ASP A 152 8.32 19.57 -10.30
C ASP A 152 7.98 19.68 -8.81
N PHE A 153 8.95 19.42 -7.94
CA PHE A 153 8.77 19.39 -6.49
C PHE A 153 9.58 20.51 -5.82
N THR A 154 8.98 21.14 -4.84
CA THR A 154 9.67 22.09 -3.96
C THR A 154 10.51 21.33 -2.92
N PRO A 155 11.44 22.01 -2.19
CA PRO A 155 12.27 21.35 -1.17
C PRO A 155 11.49 20.68 -0.03
N ASP A 156 10.23 21.07 0.19
CA ASP A 156 9.37 20.52 1.24
C ASP A 156 8.40 19.45 0.69
N GLU A 157 8.53 19.06 -0.59
CA GLU A 157 7.75 18.03 -1.27
C GLU A 157 8.63 16.83 -1.64
N TYR A 158 8.17 15.65 -1.35
CA TYR A 158 8.92 14.40 -1.49
C TYR A 158 8.18 13.41 -2.40
N ASP A 159 8.83 12.96 -3.45
CA ASP A 159 8.26 12.00 -4.41
C ASP A 159 8.68 10.56 -4.07
N PHE A 160 7.76 9.80 -3.50
CA PHE A 160 7.94 8.37 -3.21
C PHE A 160 7.21 7.46 -4.19
N ARG A 161 6.58 7.99 -5.25
CA ARG A 161 5.74 7.21 -6.19
C ARG A 161 6.48 6.03 -6.81
N GLU A 162 7.78 6.21 -7.07
CA GLU A 162 8.64 5.18 -7.62
C GLU A 162 9.72 4.71 -6.63
N ALA A 163 9.91 5.40 -5.51
CA ALA A 163 10.86 5.01 -4.48
C ALA A 163 10.37 3.74 -3.76
N ILE A 164 9.09 3.72 -3.35
CA ILE A 164 8.46 2.57 -2.70
C ILE A 164 8.03 1.56 -3.77
N HIS A 165 8.91 0.58 -4.01
CA HIS A 165 8.73 -0.36 -5.12
C HIS A 165 9.25 -1.77 -4.77
N PRO A 166 8.53 -2.87 -5.10
CA PRO A 166 8.91 -4.23 -4.67
C PRO A 166 10.24 -4.75 -5.23
N LYS A 167 10.82 -4.06 -6.23
CA LYS A 167 12.10 -4.42 -6.85
C LYS A 167 13.22 -3.46 -6.50
N ARG A 168 12.99 -2.49 -5.63
CA ARG A 168 14.00 -1.52 -5.19
C ARG A 168 14.35 -1.78 -3.73
N ASP A 169 15.61 -1.59 -3.41
CA ASP A 169 16.07 -1.64 -2.03
C ASP A 169 15.75 -0.29 -1.36
N PHE A 170 14.86 -0.31 -0.38
CA PHE A 170 14.47 0.88 0.38
C PHE A 170 15.67 1.58 1.03
N ARG A 171 16.76 0.86 1.36
CA ARG A 171 17.97 1.46 1.91
C ARG A 171 18.63 2.46 0.95
N GLN A 172 18.37 2.32 -0.35
CA GLN A 172 18.89 3.22 -1.38
C GLN A 172 17.87 4.29 -1.78
N THR A 173 16.58 3.93 -1.82
CA THR A 173 15.51 4.82 -2.30
C THR A 173 14.85 5.63 -1.19
N ASP A 174 14.93 5.17 0.06
CA ASP A 174 14.39 5.84 1.24
C ASP A 174 15.27 5.60 2.48
N PRO A 175 16.47 6.20 2.52
CA PRO A 175 17.43 5.96 3.61
C PRO A 175 16.94 6.45 4.99
N GLU A 176 15.89 7.26 5.04
CA GLU A 176 15.25 7.68 6.29
C GLU A 176 14.34 6.60 6.88
N PHE A 177 13.93 5.62 6.09
CA PHE A 177 13.17 4.46 6.58
C PHE A 177 14.11 3.48 7.26
N ILE A 178 14.10 3.47 8.60
CA ILE A 178 14.89 2.56 9.43
C ILE A 178 13.94 1.56 10.09
N PRO A 179 13.79 0.34 9.54
CA PRO A 179 12.92 -0.66 10.10
C PRO A 179 13.41 -1.12 11.48
N ARG A 180 12.48 -1.23 12.43
CA ARG A 180 12.73 -1.80 13.74
C ARG A 180 12.11 -3.18 13.80
N ALA A 181 12.77 -4.13 14.45
CA ALA A 181 12.23 -5.46 14.63
C ALA A 181 10.95 -5.42 15.46
N TYR A 182 9.93 -6.15 15.00
CA TYR A 182 8.67 -6.40 15.67
C TYR A 182 8.29 -7.86 15.48
N TYR A 183 7.41 -8.38 16.33
CA TYR A 183 6.98 -9.78 16.24
C TYR A 183 6.28 -10.04 14.90
N GLN A 184 6.79 -11.04 14.16
CA GLN A 184 6.19 -11.55 12.93
C GLN A 184 5.88 -13.05 13.07
N VAL A 185 4.70 -13.46 12.61
CA VAL A 185 4.17 -14.83 12.81
C VAL A 185 5.15 -15.93 12.38
N PHE A 186 5.84 -15.72 11.25
CA PHE A 186 6.76 -16.70 10.66
C PHE A 186 8.24 -16.33 10.84
N GLU A 187 8.56 -15.37 11.72
CA GLU A 187 9.96 -14.93 11.94
C GLU A 187 10.88 -16.09 12.32
N HIS A 188 10.36 -17.02 13.13
CA HIS A 188 11.11 -18.21 13.56
C HIS A 188 11.50 -19.16 12.41
N ARG A 189 10.80 -19.09 11.26
CA ARG A 189 11.09 -19.89 10.05
C ARG A 189 11.84 -19.09 8.98
N ASN A 190 11.44 -17.88 8.76
CA ASN A 190 11.83 -17.09 7.58
C ASN A 190 12.77 -15.91 7.93
N GLY A 191 13.05 -15.70 9.22
CA GLY A 191 13.72 -14.49 9.71
C GLY A 191 12.84 -13.26 9.65
N PHE A 192 13.31 -12.17 10.27
CA PHE A 192 12.61 -10.88 10.24
C PHE A 192 12.59 -10.28 8.83
N ARG A 193 11.43 -9.85 8.38
CA ARG A 193 11.22 -9.16 7.10
C ARG A 193 10.92 -7.68 7.38
N PRO A 194 11.82 -6.75 7.03
CA PRO A 194 11.71 -5.34 7.44
C PRO A 194 10.58 -4.56 6.73
N ASN A 195 10.11 -5.07 5.59
CA ASN A 195 9.14 -4.35 4.76
C ASN A 195 8.23 -5.31 3.98
#